data_d6761cdbc5832f9da052f2ac6cb54504
#
_entry.id   d6761cdbc5832f9da052f2ac6cb54504
#
_cell.length_a   1.000
_cell.length_b   1.000
_cell.length_c   1.000
_cell.angle_alpha   90.00
_cell.angle_beta   90.00
_cell.angle_gamma   90.00
#
_symmetry.space_group_name_H-M   'P 1'
#
loop_
_entity.id
_entity.type
_entity.pdbx_description
1 polymer ?
#
loop_
_entity_poly.entity_id
_entity_poly.type
_entity_poly.pdbx_seq_one_letter_code
_entity_poly.pdbx_strand_id
1 'polypeptide(L)'
;MINNISDLKKLNNTNTWIIHYACNGLYDNLSPAPNVSCIIISNLSCKFKRKFYVKDYLGEYSLKESEKLLLKKFADFINQNTNKYFVHWNMNSQSFGFNAINARCRELEIEIKDIPNENKIDLSKIVEKLANKKLSLKQTLMFNDMLFDDFLNGKDELEAYNKGNYNAVLESAHDKVIGIQMLIEVINENSFKSGFNNTIPKSKYTQTERKQLDKELKRYREEIFNNNKAVISKMQQDFEDYKNEVIDSYEEDLAEENNGGIFVFDTGHPLLSMFANLFLNR
;
A
#
# COMPACT_ATOMS: atom_id res chain seq x y z
N MET A 1 17.00 20.36 3.49
CA MET A 1 16.01 19.44 4.10
C MET A 1 14.94 20.29 4.77
N ILE A 2 13.71 20.16 4.34
CA ILE A 2 12.58 20.96 4.80
C ILE A 2 12.04 20.32 6.07
N ASN A 3 12.14 21.01 7.21
CA ASN A 3 11.75 20.48 8.53
C ASN A 3 11.00 21.51 9.36
N ASN A 4 10.26 22.43 8.73
CA ASN A 4 9.50 23.48 9.43
C ASN A 4 8.00 23.35 9.13
N ILE A 5 7.16 23.74 10.10
CA ILE A 5 5.70 23.74 9.94
C ILE A 5 5.27 24.60 8.74
N SER A 6 5.97 25.73 8.50
CA SER A 6 5.71 26.59 7.33
C SER A 6 5.83 25.88 6.01
N ASP A 7 6.58 24.78 5.95
CA ASP A 7 6.78 24.01 4.73
C ASP A 7 5.58 23.13 4.40
N LEU A 8 4.82 22.70 5.42
CA LEU A 8 3.58 21.95 5.20
C LEU A 8 2.51 22.80 4.50
N LYS A 9 2.53 24.13 4.70
CA LYS A 9 1.58 25.06 4.06
C LYS A 9 1.79 25.21 2.55
N LYS A 10 2.95 24.80 2.02
CA LYS A 10 3.28 24.82 0.58
C LYS A 10 2.75 23.61 -0.17
N LEU A 11 2.32 22.59 0.57
CA LEU A 11 1.90 21.31 0.03
C LEU A 11 0.50 21.40 -0.55
N ASN A 12 0.28 20.73 -1.68
CA ASN A 12 -1.02 20.59 -2.31
C ASN A 12 -1.10 19.27 -3.08
N ASN A 13 -2.29 18.90 -3.55
CA ASN A 13 -2.53 17.63 -4.23
C ASN A 13 -1.77 17.46 -5.56
N THR A 14 -1.33 18.53 -6.19
CA THR A 14 -0.66 18.48 -7.49
C THR A 14 0.86 18.40 -7.40
N ASN A 15 1.43 18.83 -6.27
CA ASN A 15 2.89 18.91 -6.09
C ASN A 15 3.43 17.97 -5.01
N THR A 16 2.58 17.18 -4.33
CA THR A 16 2.98 16.43 -3.14
C THR A 16 2.53 14.97 -3.20
N TRP A 17 3.45 14.10 -2.84
CA TRP A 17 3.23 12.69 -2.58
C TRP A 17 3.53 12.36 -1.12
N ILE A 18 2.67 11.57 -0.50
CA ILE A 18 2.94 10.89 0.78
C ILE A 18 3.44 9.50 0.45
N ILE A 19 4.55 9.09 1.05
CA ILE A 19 5.18 7.80 0.78
C ILE A 19 5.50 7.03 2.04
N HIS A 20 5.24 5.74 2.03
CA HIS A 20 5.78 4.77 2.98
C HIS A 20 6.15 3.47 2.26
N TYR A 21 7.12 2.72 2.79
CA TYR A 21 7.50 1.41 2.27
C TYR A 21 7.75 0.42 3.39
N ALA A 22 7.67 -0.85 3.08
CA ALA A 22 8.03 -1.94 3.97
C ALA A 22 9.09 -2.84 3.34
N CYS A 23 10.01 -3.30 4.17
CA CYS A 23 11.15 -4.14 3.79
C CYS A 23 11.46 -5.15 4.90
N ASN A 24 12.29 -6.16 4.56
CA ASN A 24 12.63 -7.24 5.47
C ASN A 24 13.82 -6.97 6.41
N GLY A 25 14.22 -5.71 6.60
CA GLY A 25 15.30 -5.39 7.50
C GLY A 25 15.77 -3.95 7.42
N LEU A 26 16.88 -3.65 8.10
CA LEU A 26 17.57 -2.38 8.05
C LEU A 26 18.82 -2.50 7.18
N TYR A 27 19.15 -1.46 6.45
CA TYR A 27 20.36 -1.38 5.62
C TYR A 27 21.53 -0.86 6.46
N ASP A 28 22.65 -1.58 6.45
CA ASP A 28 23.87 -1.25 7.22
C ASP A 28 25.08 -0.90 6.33
N ASN A 29 24.93 -0.89 5.02
CA ASN A 29 25.96 -0.71 3.99
C ASN A 29 27.04 -1.82 3.94
N LEU A 30 26.94 -2.85 4.79
CA LEU A 30 27.89 -3.97 4.85
C LEU A 30 27.31 -5.24 4.25
N SER A 31 26.01 -5.37 4.27
CA SER A 31 25.21 -6.49 3.73
C SER A 31 24.36 -6.06 2.54
N PRO A 32 23.81 -7.01 1.79
CA PRO A 32 22.82 -6.70 0.76
C PRO A 32 21.70 -5.82 1.29
N ALA A 33 21.24 -4.87 0.48
CA ALA A 33 20.15 -4.01 0.87
C ALA A 33 18.87 -4.83 1.10
N PRO A 34 18.03 -4.48 2.11
CA PRO A 34 16.86 -5.25 2.47
C PRO A 34 15.85 -5.32 1.33
N ASN A 35 15.21 -6.48 1.20
CA ASN A 35 14.18 -6.72 0.18
C ASN A 35 12.95 -5.87 0.46
N VAL A 36 12.41 -5.25 -0.57
CA VAL A 36 11.22 -4.41 -0.50
C VAL A 36 9.98 -5.24 -0.80
N SER A 37 9.00 -5.26 0.11
CA SER A 37 7.74 -5.98 -0.09
C SER A 37 6.65 -5.12 -0.71
N CYS A 38 6.58 -3.84 -0.31
CA CYS A 38 5.64 -2.90 -0.88
C CYS A 38 6.10 -1.45 -0.70
N ILE A 39 5.59 -0.58 -1.59
CA ILE A 39 5.70 0.87 -1.49
C ILE A 39 4.30 1.43 -1.76
N ILE A 40 3.80 2.28 -0.87
CA ILE A 40 2.53 2.98 -1.02
C ILE A 40 2.80 4.47 -1.22
N ILE A 41 2.17 5.02 -2.24
CA ILE A 41 2.21 6.46 -2.53
C ILE A 41 0.79 6.99 -2.64
N SER A 42 0.53 8.15 -2.05
CA SER A 42 -0.74 8.82 -2.14
C SER A 42 -0.54 10.33 -2.30
N ASN A 43 -1.51 11.01 -2.93
CA ASN A 43 -1.57 12.47 -2.83
C ASN A 43 -2.13 12.90 -1.47
N LEU A 44 -2.07 14.20 -1.15
CA LEU A 44 -2.52 14.73 0.16
C LEU A 44 -3.98 14.44 0.48
N SER A 45 -4.87 14.36 -0.51
CA SER A 45 -6.29 14.05 -0.29
C SER A 45 -6.60 12.57 -0.19
N CYS A 46 -5.59 11.70 -0.31
CA CYS A 46 -5.74 10.25 -0.39
C CYS A 46 -6.72 9.73 -1.48
N LYS A 47 -7.16 10.61 -2.40
CA LYS A 47 -8.03 10.23 -3.52
C LYS A 47 -7.29 9.49 -4.63
N PHE A 48 -5.99 9.77 -4.78
CA PHE A 48 -5.13 9.09 -5.72
C PHE A 48 -4.06 8.31 -4.96
N LYS A 49 -4.04 6.99 -5.15
CA LYS A 49 -3.10 6.07 -4.51
C LYS A 49 -2.44 5.18 -5.54
N ARG A 50 -1.16 4.88 -5.35
CA ARG A 50 -0.43 3.84 -6.08
C ARG A 50 0.19 2.88 -5.09
N LYS A 51 0.04 1.61 -5.36
CA LYS A 51 0.77 0.54 -4.70
C LYS A 51 1.79 -0.06 -5.67
N PHE A 52 2.95 -0.34 -5.16
CA PHE A 52 3.97 -1.18 -5.78
C PHE A 52 4.13 -2.35 -4.82
N TYR A 53 3.76 -3.54 -5.24
CA TYR A 53 3.56 -4.64 -4.33
C TYR A 53 4.06 -5.95 -4.90
N VAL A 54 4.88 -6.66 -4.12
CA VAL A 54 5.53 -7.89 -4.56
C VAL A 54 4.53 -8.98 -4.96
N LYS A 55 3.41 -9.08 -4.25
CA LYS A 55 2.40 -10.11 -4.49
C LYS A 55 1.62 -9.92 -5.80
N ASP A 56 1.66 -8.71 -6.39
CA ASP A 56 1.06 -8.48 -7.71
C ASP A 56 1.77 -9.28 -8.82
N TYR A 57 2.95 -9.87 -8.52
CA TYR A 57 3.76 -10.66 -9.46
C TYR A 57 4.07 -12.07 -8.95
N LEU A 58 3.87 -12.35 -7.64
CA LEU A 58 4.04 -13.69 -7.08
C LEU A 58 3.02 -14.64 -7.69
N GLY A 59 3.49 -15.79 -8.12
CA GLY A 59 2.67 -16.79 -8.83
C GLY A 59 3.15 -16.97 -10.27
N GLU A 60 3.60 -15.90 -10.92
CA GLU A 60 4.25 -15.95 -12.24
C GLU A 60 5.77 -15.89 -12.12
N TYR A 61 6.29 -15.18 -11.09
CA TYR A 61 7.72 -14.90 -10.92
C TYR A 61 8.20 -15.32 -9.53
N SER A 62 9.51 -15.56 -9.42
CA SER A 62 10.17 -15.75 -8.13
C SER A 62 10.05 -14.47 -7.27
N LEU A 63 10.24 -14.59 -5.95
CA LEU A 63 10.20 -13.43 -5.04
C LEU A 63 11.17 -12.33 -5.46
N LYS A 64 12.38 -12.69 -5.88
CA LYS A 64 13.42 -11.74 -6.34
C LYS A 64 12.99 -11.01 -7.62
N GLU A 65 12.42 -11.74 -8.58
CA GLU A 65 11.93 -11.14 -9.84
C GLU A 65 10.70 -10.29 -9.61
N SER A 66 9.78 -10.72 -8.75
CA SER A 66 8.61 -9.95 -8.31
C SER A 66 9.00 -8.62 -7.68
N GLU A 67 10.01 -8.63 -6.81
CA GLU A 67 10.60 -7.42 -6.24
C GLU A 67 11.24 -6.53 -7.31
N LYS A 68 12.00 -7.11 -8.25
CA LYS A 68 12.61 -6.36 -9.36
C LYS A 68 11.55 -5.64 -10.21
N LEU A 69 10.44 -6.30 -10.51
CA LEU A 69 9.32 -5.71 -11.26
C LEU A 69 8.64 -4.58 -10.49
N LEU A 70 8.39 -4.79 -9.19
CA LEU A 70 7.87 -3.77 -8.28
C LEU A 70 8.77 -2.52 -8.29
N LEU A 71 10.08 -2.70 -8.04
CA LEU A 71 11.03 -1.61 -7.94
C LEU A 71 11.25 -0.90 -9.29
N LYS A 72 11.20 -1.62 -10.41
CA LYS A 72 11.24 -1.01 -11.75
C LYS A 72 10.09 -0.05 -11.97
N LYS A 73 8.84 -0.47 -11.66
CA LYS A 73 7.66 0.42 -11.77
C LYS A 73 7.73 1.61 -10.79
N PHE A 74 8.27 1.38 -9.60
CA PHE A 74 8.50 2.46 -8.64
C PHE A 74 9.55 3.46 -9.15
N ALA A 75 10.67 2.97 -9.69
CA ALA A 75 11.71 3.82 -10.27
C ALA A 75 11.18 4.66 -11.43
N ASP A 76 10.39 4.07 -12.33
CA ASP A 76 9.72 4.80 -13.42
C ASP A 76 8.85 5.94 -12.89
N PHE A 77 8.11 5.68 -11.80
CA PHE A 77 7.30 6.71 -11.14
C PHE A 77 8.17 7.82 -10.54
N ILE A 78 9.23 7.48 -9.80
CA ILE A 78 10.15 8.47 -9.21
C ILE A 78 10.82 9.30 -10.30
N ASN A 79 11.33 8.67 -11.36
CA ASN A 79 12.02 9.33 -12.46
C ASN A 79 11.17 10.41 -13.14
N GLN A 80 9.86 10.28 -13.11
CA GLN A 80 8.89 11.25 -13.66
C GLN A 80 8.45 12.30 -12.62
N ASN A 81 8.75 12.15 -11.33
CA ASN A 81 8.22 12.96 -10.25
C ASN A 81 9.29 13.58 -9.34
N THR A 82 10.57 13.60 -9.72
CA THR A 82 11.67 14.13 -8.89
C THR A 82 11.48 15.59 -8.47
N ASN A 83 10.69 16.36 -9.20
CA ASN A 83 10.35 17.75 -8.91
C ASN A 83 9.19 17.93 -7.94
N LYS A 84 8.59 16.85 -7.43
CA LYS A 84 7.50 16.88 -6.46
C LYS A 84 8.03 16.72 -5.04
N TYR A 85 7.25 17.17 -4.06
CA TYR A 85 7.53 16.94 -2.65
C TYR A 85 7.13 15.51 -2.26
N PHE A 86 7.96 14.86 -1.44
CA PHE A 86 7.70 13.54 -0.88
C PHE A 86 7.67 13.65 0.65
N VAL A 87 6.46 13.61 1.21
CA VAL A 87 6.27 13.58 2.67
C VAL A 87 6.37 12.14 3.15
N HIS A 88 7.17 11.93 4.17
CA HIS A 88 7.47 10.61 4.70
C HIS A 88 7.69 10.65 6.22
N TRP A 89 7.76 9.49 6.84
CA TRP A 89 8.13 9.32 8.24
C TRP A 89 9.48 8.62 8.36
N ASN A 90 10.53 9.37 8.76
CA ASN A 90 11.88 8.85 9.04
C ASN A 90 12.54 8.06 7.89
N MET A 91 12.20 8.31 6.62
CA MET A 91 12.79 7.62 5.46
C MET A 91 14.10 8.27 4.96
N ASN A 92 14.62 9.28 5.66
CA ASN A 92 15.92 9.90 5.38
C ASN A 92 17.08 9.32 6.23
N SER A 93 16.82 8.26 7.00
CA SER A 93 17.90 7.60 7.73
C SER A 93 18.82 6.81 6.76
N GLN A 94 20.05 6.56 7.18
CA GLN A 94 20.98 5.75 6.37
C GLN A 94 20.48 4.30 6.23
N SER A 95 19.89 3.78 7.29
CA SER A 95 19.48 2.38 7.38
C SER A 95 18.05 2.09 6.95
N PHE A 96 17.23 3.12 6.67
CA PHE A 96 15.84 2.96 6.29
C PHE A 96 15.38 4.10 5.39
N GLY A 97 14.66 3.78 4.33
CA GLY A 97 14.07 4.75 3.42
C GLY A 97 14.79 4.84 2.07
N PHE A 98 14.95 6.06 1.58
CA PHE A 98 15.42 6.32 0.21
C PHE A 98 16.79 5.71 -0.07
N ASN A 99 17.72 5.77 0.88
CA ASN A 99 19.06 5.17 0.71
C ASN A 99 18.99 3.66 0.54
N ALA A 100 18.21 2.98 1.37
CA ALA A 100 18.04 1.52 1.29
C ALA A 100 17.35 1.12 -0.03
N ILE A 101 16.30 1.83 -0.43
CA ILE A 101 15.60 1.60 -1.70
C ILE A 101 16.55 1.80 -2.88
N ASN A 102 17.31 2.91 -2.90
CA ASN A 102 18.27 3.19 -3.97
C ASN A 102 19.41 2.15 -4.02
N ALA A 103 19.89 1.69 -2.85
CA ALA A 103 20.88 0.60 -2.78
C ALA A 103 20.29 -0.69 -3.38
N ARG A 104 19.05 -1.03 -3.01
CA ARG A 104 18.38 -2.21 -3.55
C ARG A 104 18.14 -2.12 -5.05
N CYS A 105 17.75 -0.96 -5.57
CA CYS A 105 17.62 -0.72 -7.00
C CYS A 105 18.96 -0.96 -7.72
N ARG A 106 20.09 -0.45 -7.18
CA ARG A 106 21.43 -0.69 -7.78
C ARG A 106 21.79 -2.17 -7.80
N GLU A 107 21.55 -2.93 -6.72
CA GLU A 107 21.80 -4.38 -6.67
C GLU A 107 20.97 -5.17 -7.70
N LEU A 108 19.79 -4.66 -8.04
CA LEU A 108 18.90 -5.26 -9.04
C LEU A 108 19.09 -4.67 -10.45
N GLU A 109 20.11 -3.80 -10.63
CA GLU A 109 20.40 -3.13 -11.91
C GLU A 109 19.22 -2.29 -12.42
N ILE A 110 18.54 -1.57 -11.52
CA ILE A 110 17.45 -0.66 -11.82
C ILE A 110 17.95 0.77 -11.70
N GLU A 111 17.79 1.54 -12.78
CA GLU A 111 18.09 2.96 -12.78
C GLU A 111 17.00 3.76 -12.08
N ILE A 112 17.35 4.42 -10.98
CA ILE A 112 16.47 5.30 -10.24
C ILE A 112 17.16 6.64 -9.98
N LYS A 113 16.46 7.75 -10.21
CA LYS A 113 16.96 9.09 -9.91
C LYS A 113 16.80 9.39 -8.44
N ASP A 114 17.77 10.10 -7.89
CA ASP A 114 17.64 10.61 -6.54
C ASP A 114 16.59 11.72 -6.46
N ILE A 115 15.73 11.64 -5.46
CA ILE A 115 14.86 12.76 -5.10
C ILE A 115 15.73 13.82 -4.43
N PRO A 116 15.69 15.10 -4.88
CA PRO A 116 16.43 16.19 -4.23
C PRO A 116 16.08 16.29 -2.74
N ASN A 117 17.07 16.62 -1.91
CA ASN A 117 16.87 16.71 -0.46
C ASN A 117 15.86 17.79 -0.04
N GLU A 118 15.77 18.86 -0.81
CA GLU A 118 14.77 19.92 -0.66
C GLU A 118 13.33 19.44 -0.96
N ASN A 119 13.18 18.34 -1.66
CA ASN A 119 11.89 17.74 -1.98
C ASN A 119 11.48 16.63 -1.01
N LYS A 120 12.35 16.23 -0.09
CA LYS A 120 12.07 15.25 0.96
C LYS A 120 11.63 15.93 2.24
N ILE A 121 10.41 15.70 2.68
CA ILE A 121 9.83 16.29 3.89
C ILE A 121 9.67 15.20 4.93
N ASP A 122 10.53 15.25 5.95
CA ASP A 122 10.45 14.31 7.06
C ASP A 122 9.49 14.80 8.15
N LEU A 123 8.26 14.29 8.12
CA LEU A 123 7.23 14.64 9.09
C LEU A 123 7.63 14.27 10.51
N SER A 124 8.46 13.22 10.70
CA SER A 124 8.94 12.83 12.02
C SER A 124 9.77 13.95 12.68
N LYS A 125 10.53 14.71 11.89
CA LYS A 125 11.33 15.85 12.37
C LYS A 125 10.49 17.06 12.70
N ILE A 126 9.42 17.28 11.97
CA ILE A 126 8.45 18.35 12.29
C ILE A 126 7.74 18.02 13.61
N VAL A 127 7.27 16.77 13.75
CA VAL A 127 6.65 16.28 15.00
C VAL A 127 7.61 16.32 16.18
N GLU A 128 8.88 15.94 16.00
CA GLU A 128 9.91 16.02 17.04
C GLU A 128 10.06 17.45 17.59
N LYS A 129 10.04 18.47 16.71
CA LYS A 129 10.07 19.88 17.11
C LYS A 129 8.80 20.31 17.84
N LEU A 130 7.61 19.91 17.32
CA LEU A 130 6.33 20.25 17.94
C LEU A 130 6.16 19.61 19.33
N ALA A 131 6.58 18.36 19.46
CA ALA A 131 6.46 17.61 20.71
C ALA A 131 7.62 17.88 21.69
N ASN A 132 8.68 18.55 21.26
CA ASN A 132 9.95 18.69 21.97
C ASN A 132 10.54 17.34 22.45
N LYS A 133 10.24 16.28 21.73
CA LYS A 133 10.73 14.91 21.95
C LYS A 133 10.55 14.06 20.72
N LYS A 134 11.40 13.02 20.59
CA LYS A 134 11.25 12.04 19.51
C LYS A 134 10.08 11.11 19.82
N LEU A 135 9.15 10.99 18.88
CA LEU A 135 8.01 10.08 18.90
C LEU A 135 8.09 9.12 17.73
N SER A 136 7.65 7.89 17.93
CA SER A 136 7.40 6.97 16.83
C SER A 136 6.08 7.36 16.11
N LEU A 137 5.89 6.91 14.87
CA LEU A 137 4.63 7.12 14.16
C LEU A 137 3.45 6.55 14.96
N LYS A 138 3.59 5.32 15.50
CA LYS A 138 2.57 4.70 16.35
C LYS A 138 2.18 5.58 17.53
N GLN A 139 3.16 6.06 18.31
CA GLN A 139 2.90 6.94 19.45
C GLN A 139 2.21 8.24 19.04
N THR A 140 2.65 8.83 17.92
CA THR A 140 2.07 10.07 17.41
C THR A 140 0.61 9.87 16.99
N LEU A 141 0.29 8.79 16.30
CA LEU A 141 -1.08 8.45 15.93
C LEU A 141 -1.94 8.17 17.17
N MET A 142 -1.41 7.41 18.15
CA MET A 142 -2.12 7.16 19.42
C MET A 142 -2.48 8.45 20.15
N PHE A 143 -1.55 9.41 20.25
CA PHE A 143 -1.81 10.67 20.96
C PHE A 143 -2.84 11.55 20.26
N ASN A 144 -3.04 11.35 18.96
CA ASN A 144 -4.01 12.06 18.15
C ASN A 144 -5.29 11.28 17.86
N ASP A 145 -5.50 10.14 18.55
CA ASP A 145 -6.68 9.26 18.39
C ASP A 145 -6.86 8.74 16.94
N MET A 146 -5.73 8.44 16.24
CA MET A 146 -5.65 8.07 14.82
C MET A 146 -5.02 6.70 14.58
N LEU A 147 -4.79 5.89 15.61
CA LEU A 147 -4.15 4.58 15.44
C LEU A 147 -5.12 3.58 14.81
N PHE A 148 -4.67 2.91 13.76
CA PHE A 148 -5.41 1.85 13.08
C PHE A 148 -5.19 0.50 13.76
N ASP A 149 -6.19 -0.38 13.71
CA ASP A 149 -6.13 -1.72 14.31
C ASP A 149 -5.05 -2.60 13.66
N ASP A 150 -4.88 -2.48 12.34
CA ASP A 150 -3.93 -3.26 11.55
C ASP A 150 -2.51 -2.65 11.48
N PHE A 151 -2.24 -1.63 12.31
CA PHE A 151 -0.94 -0.97 12.35
C PHE A 151 0.14 -1.89 12.92
N LEU A 152 1.01 -2.39 12.07
CA LEU A 152 2.20 -3.16 12.47
C LEU A 152 3.38 -2.23 12.75
N ASN A 153 4.11 -2.47 13.85
CA ASN A 153 5.43 -1.86 14.05
C ASN A 153 6.49 -2.56 13.16
N GLY A 154 7.70 -2.02 13.07
CA GLY A 154 8.72 -2.57 12.18
C GLY A 154 9.12 -4.03 12.48
N LYS A 155 9.03 -4.47 13.76
CA LYS A 155 9.28 -5.87 14.13
C LYS A 155 8.15 -6.78 13.66
N ASP A 156 6.92 -6.34 13.85
CA ASP A 156 5.72 -7.10 13.46
C ASP A 156 5.62 -7.19 11.92
N GLU A 157 6.02 -6.12 11.20
CA GLU A 157 6.13 -6.14 9.72
C GLU A 157 7.17 -7.15 9.24
N LEU A 158 8.34 -7.19 9.88
CA LEU A 158 9.38 -8.17 9.56
C LEU A 158 8.89 -9.60 9.81
N GLU A 159 8.19 -9.83 10.92
CA GLU A 159 7.61 -11.13 11.24
C GLU A 159 6.54 -11.54 10.22
N ALA A 160 5.66 -10.62 9.84
CA ALA A 160 4.65 -10.85 8.81
C ALA A 160 5.28 -11.13 7.44
N TYR A 161 6.33 -10.39 7.06
CA TYR A 161 7.10 -10.64 5.85
C TYR A 161 7.69 -12.06 5.83
N ASN A 162 8.38 -12.44 6.91
CA ASN A 162 9.05 -13.76 7.01
C ASN A 162 8.06 -14.93 6.98
N LYS A 163 6.82 -14.70 7.43
CA LYS A 163 5.70 -15.66 7.33
C LYS A 163 5.01 -15.67 5.96
N GLY A 164 5.45 -14.83 5.02
CA GLY A 164 4.79 -14.66 3.71
C GLY A 164 3.44 -13.93 3.78
N ASN A 165 3.10 -13.34 4.93
CA ASN A 165 1.87 -12.56 5.09
C ASN A 165 2.05 -11.14 4.54
N TYR A 166 2.31 -11.05 3.24
CA TYR A 166 2.52 -9.78 2.54
C TYR A 166 1.28 -8.87 2.58
N ASN A 167 0.06 -9.43 2.69
CA ASN A 167 -1.15 -8.63 2.79
C ASN A 167 -1.15 -7.78 4.07
N ALA A 168 -0.84 -8.36 5.22
CA ALA A 168 -0.78 -7.61 6.48
C ALA A 168 0.29 -6.49 6.42
N VAL A 169 1.41 -6.74 5.74
CA VAL A 169 2.46 -5.72 5.52
C VAL A 169 1.94 -4.59 4.61
N LEU A 170 1.18 -4.92 3.56
CA LEU A 170 0.58 -3.95 2.65
C LEU A 170 -0.45 -3.07 3.37
N GLU A 171 -1.38 -3.68 4.13
CA GLU A 171 -2.41 -2.97 4.91
C GLU A 171 -1.75 -1.99 5.89
N SER A 172 -0.77 -2.47 6.67
CA SER A 172 -0.01 -1.63 7.60
C SER A 172 0.70 -0.45 6.89
N ALA A 173 1.32 -0.68 5.74
CA ALA A 173 1.96 0.38 4.97
C ALA A 173 0.94 1.41 4.45
N HIS A 174 -0.25 0.95 4.05
CA HIS A 174 -1.36 1.80 3.63
C HIS A 174 -1.87 2.68 4.78
N ASP A 175 -2.09 2.08 5.96
CA ASP A 175 -2.53 2.79 7.16
C ASP A 175 -1.52 3.85 7.61
N LYS A 176 -0.22 3.57 7.47
CA LYS A 176 0.83 4.55 7.75
C LYS A 176 0.77 5.75 6.81
N VAL A 177 0.49 5.54 5.52
CA VAL A 177 0.32 6.64 4.55
C VAL A 177 -0.90 7.49 4.91
N ILE A 178 -2.04 6.88 5.27
CA ILE A 178 -3.23 7.59 5.73
C ILE A 178 -2.93 8.33 7.04
N GLY A 179 -2.28 7.69 8.00
CA GLY A 179 -1.90 8.30 9.27
C GLY A 179 -0.98 9.52 9.09
N ILE A 180 -0.03 9.46 8.15
CA ILE A 180 0.82 10.62 7.81
C ILE A 180 -0.04 11.76 7.25
N GLN A 181 -0.99 11.47 6.37
CA GLN A 181 -1.91 12.47 5.82
C GLN A 181 -2.72 13.15 6.92
N MET A 182 -3.35 12.36 7.81
CA MET A 182 -4.14 12.88 8.93
C MET A 182 -3.29 13.73 9.88
N LEU A 183 -2.04 13.36 10.12
CA LEU A 183 -1.11 14.16 10.94
C LEU A 183 -0.79 15.50 10.27
N ILE A 184 -0.64 15.55 8.95
CA ILE A 184 -0.46 16.83 8.22
C ILE A 184 -1.67 17.74 8.43
N GLU A 185 -2.88 17.20 8.39
CA GLU A 185 -4.12 17.96 8.61
C GLU A 185 -4.19 18.57 10.02
N VAL A 186 -4.03 17.74 11.06
CA VAL A 186 -4.11 18.25 12.44
C VAL A 186 -2.98 19.23 12.79
N ILE A 187 -1.79 19.09 12.16
CA ILE A 187 -0.71 20.06 12.33
C ILE A 187 -1.09 21.39 11.66
N ASN A 188 -1.64 21.35 10.44
CA ASN A 188 -2.08 22.57 9.73
C ASN A 188 -3.24 23.27 10.43
N GLU A 189 -4.11 22.53 11.11
CA GLU A 189 -5.24 23.04 11.91
C GLU A 189 -4.85 23.49 13.31
N ASN A 190 -3.57 23.35 13.70
CA ASN A 190 -3.07 23.62 15.05
C ASN A 190 -3.76 22.77 16.15
N SER A 191 -4.26 21.60 15.82
CA SER A 191 -4.93 20.66 16.72
C SER A 191 -4.06 19.47 17.14
N PHE A 192 -2.78 19.46 16.74
CA PHE A 192 -1.82 18.39 17.03
C PHE A 192 -1.58 18.21 18.54
N LYS A 193 -1.63 16.93 18.98
CA LYS A 193 -1.38 16.52 20.37
C LYS A 193 0.00 15.86 20.48
N SER A 194 0.85 16.37 21.37
CA SER A 194 2.22 15.85 21.61
C SER A 194 2.33 14.80 22.71
N GLY A 195 1.22 14.40 23.32
CA GLY A 195 1.15 13.43 24.41
C GLY A 195 -0.27 13.26 24.91
N PHE A 196 -0.48 12.30 25.81
CA PHE A 196 -1.73 12.24 26.54
C PHE A 196 -1.79 13.46 27.47
N ASN A 197 -2.69 14.38 27.21
CA ASN A 197 -3.03 15.38 28.20
C ASN A 197 -3.69 14.62 29.37
N ASN A 198 -3.19 14.78 30.60
CA ASN A 198 -3.82 14.24 31.81
C ASN A 198 -5.24 14.82 32.06
N THR A 199 -5.62 15.83 31.34
CA THR A 199 -7.01 16.18 31.11
C THR A 199 -7.48 15.35 29.91
N ILE A 200 -8.12 14.21 30.16
CA ILE A 200 -8.99 13.58 29.17
C ILE A 200 -9.81 14.72 28.57
N PRO A 201 -9.68 15.08 27.29
CA PRO A 201 -10.64 15.99 26.69
C PRO A 201 -11.98 15.32 27.01
N LYS A 202 -12.89 16.05 27.67
CA LYS A 202 -14.26 15.58 27.76
C LYS A 202 -14.65 15.38 26.31
N SER A 203 -14.58 14.12 25.83
CA SER A 203 -14.87 13.84 24.43
C SER A 203 -16.23 14.47 24.17
N LYS A 204 -16.39 15.06 23.00
CA LYS A 204 -17.67 15.62 22.54
C LYS A 204 -18.84 14.63 22.73
N TYR A 205 -18.49 13.38 23.01
CA TYR A 205 -19.39 12.26 23.21
C TYR A 205 -19.22 11.67 24.63
N THR A 206 -20.31 11.44 25.32
CA THR A 206 -20.36 10.68 26.57
C THR A 206 -19.93 9.23 26.33
N GLN A 207 -19.57 8.51 27.40
CA GLN A 207 -19.18 7.10 27.28
C GLN A 207 -20.31 6.23 26.68
N THR A 208 -21.56 6.62 26.90
CA THR A 208 -22.75 5.98 26.33
C THR A 208 -22.85 6.25 24.83
N GLU A 209 -22.62 7.49 24.40
CA GLU A 209 -22.63 7.88 22.97
C GLU A 209 -21.49 7.21 22.21
N ARG A 210 -20.30 7.08 22.81
CA ARG A 210 -19.18 6.32 22.22
C ARG A 210 -19.56 4.86 21.98
N LYS A 211 -20.12 4.19 22.99
CA LYS A 211 -20.57 2.80 22.85
C LYS A 211 -21.65 2.65 21.77
N GLN A 212 -22.49 3.63 21.65
CA GLN A 212 -23.54 3.63 20.60
C GLN A 212 -22.95 3.85 19.22
N LEU A 213 -22.01 4.80 19.09
CA LEU A 213 -21.29 5.06 17.83
C LEU A 213 -20.45 3.84 17.40
N ASP A 214 -19.75 3.20 18.34
CA ASP A 214 -18.99 1.97 18.06
C ASP A 214 -19.91 0.84 17.58
N LYS A 215 -21.09 0.71 18.20
CA LYS A 215 -22.10 -0.28 17.77
C LYS A 215 -22.66 0.03 16.40
N GLU A 216 -22.90 1.30 16.07
CA GLU A 216 -23.37 1.74 14.76
C GLU A 216 -22.30 1.55 13.68
N LEU A 217 -21.04 1.88 13.98
CA LEU A 217 -19.90 1.65 13.08
C LEU A 217 -19.69 0.15 12.82
N LYS A 218 -19.82 -0.68 13.86
CA LYS A 218 -19.74 -2.14 13.70
C LYS A 218 -20.86 -2.65 12.79
N ARG A 219 -22.11 -2.22 13.02
CA ARG A 219 -23.25 -2.58 12.17
C ARG A 219 -23.04 -2.13 10.72
N TYR A 220 -22.54 -0.91 10.51
CA TYR A 220 -22.27 -0.36 9.18
C TYR A 220 -21.17 -1.15 8.46
N ARG A 221 -20.10 -1.53 9.17
CA ARG A 221 -19.04 -2.41 8.62
C ARG A 221 -19.58 -3.79 8.25
N GLU A 222 -20.42 -4.38 9.09
CA GLU A 222 -21.08 -5.67 8.82
C GLU A 222 -22.03 -5.58 7.62
N GLU A 223 -22.74 -4.48 7.48
CA GLU A 223 -23.63 -4.22 6.34
C GLU A 223 -22.85 -4.06 5.03
N ILE A 224 -21.76 -3.28 5.03
CA ILE A 224 -20.87 -3.15 3.87
C ILE A 224 -20.24 -4.50 3.52
N PHE A 225 -19.78 -5.26 4.53
CA PHE A 225 -19.20 -6.59 4.31
C PHE A 225 -20.21 -7.55 3.68
N ASN A 226 -21.44 -7.57 4.20
CA ASN A 226 -22.50 -8.44 3.69
C ASN A 226 -22.96 -8.04 2.27
N ASN A 227 -23.04 -6.73 1.99
CA ASN A 227 -23.34 -6.22 0.65
C ASN A 227 -22.24 -6.59 -0.35
N ASN A 228 -20.98 -6.43 0.03
CA ASN A 228 -19.85 -6.83 -0.81
C ASN A 228 -19.78 -8.35 -0.99
N LYS A 229 -20.11 -9.13 0.03
CA LYS A 229 -20.19 -10.60 -0.06
C LYS A 229 -21.28 -11.04 -1.06
N ALA A 230 -22.43 -10.40 -1.05
CA ALA A 230 -23.50 -10.67 -2.01
C ALA A 230 -23.08 -10.33 -3.45
N VAL A 231 -22.40 -9.20 -3.65
CA VAL A 231 -21.84 -8.80 -4.96
C VAL A 231 -20.77 -9.79 -5.43
N ILE A 232 -19.83 -10.18 -4.56
CA ILE A 232 -18.80 -11.16 -4.88
C ILE A 232 -19.41 -12.52 -5.21
N SER A 233 -20.41 -12.97 -4.43
CA SER A 233 -21.10 -14.24 -4.70
C SER A 233 -21.83 -14.22 -6.03
N LYS A 234 -22.47 -13.09 -6.38
CA LYS A 234 -23.10 -12.91 -7.68
C LYS A 234 -22.09 -12.94 -8.82
N MET A 235 -20.96 -12.21 -8.68
CA MET A 235 -19.89 -12.23 -9.67
C MET A 235 -19.29 -13.63 -9.86
N GLN A 236 -19.17 -14.41 -8.78
CA GLN A 236 -18.72 -15.80 -8.84
C GLN A 236 -19.73 -16.69 -9.57
N GLN A 237 -21.03 -16.51 -9.32
CA GLN A 237 -22.08 -17.23 -10.01
C GLN A 237 -22.12 -16.87 -11.50
N ASP A 238 -22.13 -15.56 -11.82
CA ASP A 238 -22.10 -15.06 -13.20
C ASP A 238 -20.86 -15.61 -13.97
N PHE A 239 -19.72 -15.77 -13.28
CA PHE A 239 -18.51 -16.37 -13.87
C PHE A 239 -18.64 -17.88 -14.11
N GLU A 240 -19.21 -18.63 -13.15
CA GLU A 240 -19.45 -20.09 -13.34
C GLU A 240 -20.50 -20.33 -14.42
N ASP A 241 -21.53 -19.51 -14.49
CA ASP A 241 -22.56 -19.60 -15.54
C ASP A 241 -21.94 -19.35 -16.93
N TYR A 242 -21.13 -18.30 -17.08
CA TYR A 242 -20.38 -18.01 -18.30
C TYR A 242 -19.43 -19.15 -18.68
N LYS A 243 -18.72 -19.72 -17.71
CA LYS A 243 -17.81 -20.84 -17.93
C LYS A 243 -18.57 -22.07 -18.45
N ASN A 244 -19.75 -22.37 -17.88
CA ASN A 244 -20.58 -23.49 -18.33
C ASN A 244 -21.11 -23.25 -19.75
N GLU A 245 -21.56 -22.02 -20.06
CA GLU A 245 -21.99 -21.64 -21.42
C GLU A 245 -20.88 -21.84 -22.47
N VAL A 246 -19.64 -21.49 -22.10
CA VAL A 246 -18.47 -21.71 -22.97
C VAL A 246 -18.18 -23.21 -23.14
N ILE A 247 -18.25 -24.00 -22.06
CA ILE A 247 -18.03 -25.44 -22.12
C ILE A 247 -19.11 -26.13 -22.99
N ASP A 248 -20.36 -25.78 -22.76
CA ASP A 248 -21.49 -26.33 -23.53
C ASP A 248 -21.35 -26.03 -25.03
N SER A 249 -20.96 -24.79 -25.38
CA SER A 249 -20.69 -24.41 -26.78
C SER A 249 -19.54 -25.20 -27.41
N TYR A 250 -18.47 -25.52 -26.64
CA TYR A 250 -17.38 -26.36 -27.12
C TYR A 250 -17.79 -27.82 -27.26
N GLU A 251 -18.65 -28.36 -26.39
CA GLU A 251 -19.16 -29.71 -26.52
C GLU A 251 -20.11 -29.86 -27.72
N GLU A 252 -20.91 -28.84 -28.03
CA GLU A 252 -21.73 -28.78 -29.24
C GLU A 252 -20.86 -28.74 -30.50
N ASP A 253 -19.81 -27.87 -30.54
CA ASP A 253 -18.87 -27.80 -31.67
C ASP A 253 -18.11 -29.11 -31.87
N LEU A 254 -17.66 -29.78 -30.79
CA LEU A 254 -17.00 -31.10 -30.86
C LEU A 254 -17.96 -32.23 -31.32
N ALA A 255 -19.25 -32.10 -31.02
CA ALA A 255 -20.26 -33.09 -31.49
C ALA A 255 -20.53 -32.92 -32.99
N GLU A 256 -20.46 -31.71 -33.54
CA GLU A 256 -20.56 -31.45 -34.98
C GLU A 256 -19.29 -31.85 -35.75
N GLU A 257 -18.08 -31.77 -35.12
CA GLU A 257 -16.79 -32.12 -35.74
C GLU A 257 -16.53 -33.63 -35.91
N ASN A 258 -17.20 -34.49 -35.17
CA ASN A 258 -17.09 -35.93 -35.45
C ASN A 258 -17.54 -36.34 -36.86
N ASN A 259 -17.90 -35.38 -37.70
CA ASN A 259 -18.19 -35.49 -39.13
C ASN A 259 -17.07 -34.98 -40.07
N GLY A 260 -15.83 -34.78 -39.59
CA GLY A 260 -14.62 -34.73 -40.44
C GLY A 260 -14.12 -33.33 -40.81
N GLY A 261 -13.52 -32.58 -39.92
CA GLY A 261 -12.75 -31.37 -40.21
C GLY A 261 -11.64 -31.12 -39.19
N ILE A 262 -10.48 -30.63 -39.70
CA ILE A 262 -9.33 -30.24 -38.87
C ILE A 262 -9.46 -28.75 -38.52
N PHE A 263 -9.49 -28.39 -37.22
CA PHE A 263 -9.51 -26.99 -36.81
C PHE A 263 -8.17 -26.47 -36.32
N VAL A 264 -7.86 -25.23 -36.71
CA VAL A 264 -6.73 -24.41 -36.21
C VAL A 264 -7.30 -23.32 -35.30
N PHE A 265 -6.91 -23.33 -34.01
CA PHE A 265 -7.36 -22.34 -33.06
C PHE A 265 -6.65 -21.00 -33.29
N ASP A 266 -7.40 -19.97 -33.66
CA ASP A 266 -6.99 -18.58 -33.52
C ASP A 266 -7.90 -17.92 -32.45
N THR A 267 -7.44 -17.94 -31.19
CA THR A 267 -8.16 -17.29 -30.10
C THR A 267 -7.68 -15.85 -29.96
N GLY A 268 -8.15 -14.96 -30.83
CA GLY A 268 -7.86 -13.51 -30.73
C GLY A 268 -8.32 -12.82 -29.43
N HIS A 269 -8.68 -13.57 -28.36
CA HIS A 269 -9.13 -13.03 -27.09
C HIS A 269 -8.14 -13.35 -25.95
N PRO A 270 -7.57 -12.32 -25.26
CA PRO A 270 -6.53 -12.51 -24.24
C PRO A 270 -6.94 -13.39 -23.04
N LEU A 271 -8.23 -13.47 -22.73
CA LEU A 271 -8.75 -14.29 -21.62
C LEU A 271 -8.81 -15.80 -21.98
N LEU A 272 -9.06 -16.14 -23.23
CA LEU A 272 -9.12 -17.54 -23.67
C LEU A 272 -7.73 -18.19 -23.72
N SER A 273 -6.68 -17.43 -24.08
CA SER A 273 -5.30 -17.94 -24.04
C SER A 273 -4.82 -18.21 -22.61
N MET A 274 -5.33 -17.46 -21.62
CA MET A 274 -5.02 -17.66 -20.20
C MET A 274 -5.68 -18.93 -19.66
N PHE A 275 -6.89 -19.27 -20.10
CA PHE A 275 -7.62 -20.49 -19.72
C PHE A 275 -7.03 -21.77 -20.37
N ALA A 276 -6.63 -21.70 -21.65
CA ALA A 276 -6.02 -22.85 -22.33
C ALA A 276 -4.72 -23.29 -21.65
N ASN A 277 -3.90 -22.35 -21.15
CA ASN A 277 -2.67 -22.67 -20.42
C ASN A 277 -2.91 -23.25 -19.01
N LEU A 278 -4.05 -23.01 -18.39
CA LEU A 278 -4.40 -23.52 -17.06
C LEU A 278 -4.94 -24.96 -17.08
N PHE A 279 -5.52 -25.40 -18.18
CA PHE A 279 -6.19 -26.70 -18.28
C PHE A 279 -5.46 -27.75 -19.14
N LEU A 280 -4.56 -27.33 -20.05
CA LEU A 280 -3.83 -28.26 -20.93
C LEU A 280 -2.46 -28.69 -20.40
N ASN A 281 -2.00 -28.17 -19.26
CA ASN A 281 -0.75 -28.55 -18.59
C ASN A 281 -0.99 -29.32 -17.28
N ARG A 282 -1.97 -30.23 -17.25
CA ARG A 282 -2.11 -31.25 -16.20
C ARG A 282 -1.87 -32.64 -16.75
#